data_12383b74ec8c16ba845edf4e380fa081
#
_entry.id   12383b74ec8c16ba845edf4e380fa081
#
_cell.length_a   1.000
_cell.length_b   1.000
_cell.length_c   1.000
_cell.angle_alpha   90.00
_cell.angle_beta   90.00
_cell.angle_gamma   90.00
#
_symmetry.space_group_name_H-M   'P 1'
#
loop_
_entity.id
_entity.type
_entity.pdbx_description
1 polymer ?
#
loop_
_entity_poly.entity_id
_entity_poly.type
_entity_poly.pdbx_seq_one_letter_code
_entity_poly.pdbx_strand_id
1 'polypeptide(L)'
;NNLTGVCVTDTDPNVSIDLGKYQLGWSDEEDYVYKPQKGLNEDIIREMSFLKKEPEWMLDFRLRSYEIFKKKPMPNWGGDTSQIYFDDIYYYIKPTEGQVDAWEELPDSVKETYEKLGIPEAERKYLAGVTAQYESEVVYHRNREDLEAQGVIFSDMDSAVKDHPELIQKYFGTIIPPGDNKFSALNSAVWSGGSFIYVPPGVEVEMPLQAYFRINAENMGQFERTLIIADEGATVHYIEGCSAPVYSSDSLHSAVVELCALPGGRITYTTIQNWSSNVFNLVTKRAAAYEEAHVEWIDGNIGSRLTMKYPAVYLMGPKASGEVLSVAYAGEGQHQDAGAKMVHAAPETSSKIVSKSISKDGGRTTYRGLVRVEEGMNDCRSHVQCDALLLDEISRSDTYPYQEIGARDAEIGHEATVSKVADEQLFYLMSRGLSEEQAMGMVVNGFIEPVTKTLPMEYAVEWSRLIELQMEGSIG
;
A
#
# COMPACT_ATOMS: atom_id res chain seq x y z
N ASN A 1 13.92 -59.40 8.87
CA ASN A 1 13.84 -59.46 10.32
C ASN A 1 13.68 -58.05 10.90
N ASN A 2 12.52 -57.89 11.50
CA ASN A 2 12.07 -56.86 12.43
C ASN A 2 11.71 -55.47 11.85
N LEU A 3 10.51 -55.41 11.33
CA LEU A 3 9.61 -54.33 11.42
C LEU A 3 9.07 -54.27 12.88
N THR A 4 9.33 -53.21 13.62
CA THR A 4 8.57 -52.91 14.84
C THR A 4 7.87 -51.57 14.58
N GLY A 5 6.54 -51.70 14.48
CA GLY A 5 5.63 -50.56 14.42
C GLY A 5 5.67 -49.75 15.70
N VAL A 6 5.66 -48.45 15.59
CA VAL A 6 5.34 -47.53 16.70
C VAL A 6 3.86 -47.27 16.63
N CYS A 7 3.11 -47.80 17.59
CA CYS A 7 1.75 -47.38 17.89
C CYS A 7 1.76 -45.94 18.39
N VAL A 8 1.03 -45.08 17.71
CA VAL A 8 0.63 -43.77 18.21
C VAL A 8 -0.56 -43.99 19.15
N THR A 9 -0.34 -43.94 20.43
CA THR A 9 -1.39 -43.71 21.45
C THR A 9 -0.75 -42.90 22.56
N ASP A 10 -0.99 -41.60 22.51
CA ASP A 10 -1.27 -40.74 23.66
C ASP A 10 -1.44 -39.32 23.11
N THR A 11 -2.70 -38.98 22.88
CA THR A 11 -3.11 -37.59 22.71
C THR A 11 -3.20 -36.99 24.11
N ASP A 12 -2.14 -36.34 24.56
CA ASP A 12 -2.17 -35.43 25.69
C ASP A 12 -3.01 -34.21 25.27
N PRO A 13 -4.17 -33.93 25.93
CA PRO A 13 -5.03 -32.79 25.58
C PRO A 13 -4.43 -31.42 25.93
N ASN A 14 -3.20 -31.39 26.45
CA ASN A 14 -2.48 -30.16 26.81
C ASN A 14 -1.28 -29.85 25.91
N VAL A 15 -1.10 -30.53 24.80
CA VAL A 15 -0.20 -30.08 23.76
C VAL A 15 -0.90 -28.97 23.00
N SER A 16 -0.85 -27.75 23.55
CA SER A 16 -1.03 -26.54 22.75
C SER A 16 0.10 -26.54 21.71
N ILE A 17 -0.24 -26.84 20.48
CA ILE A 17 0.62 -26.50 19.35
C ILE A 17 0.77 -24.97 19.46
N ASP A 18 1.94 -24.51 19.85
CA ASP A 18 2.33 -23.12 19.83
C ASP A 18 2.40 -22.73 18.33
N LEU A 19 1.24 -22.42 17.79
CA LEU A 19 1.09 -21.72 16.51
C LEU A 19 1.62 -20.33 16.79
N GLY A 20 2.94 -20.15 16.63
CA GLY A 20 3.70 -18.97 17.00
C GLY A 20 2.86 -17.71 16.88
N LYS A 21 2.67 -17.02 18.00
CA LYS A 21 2.00 -15.71 18.02
C LYS A 21 2.69 -14.86 16.97
N TYR A 22 1.94 -14.47 15.95
CA TYR A 22 2.39 -13.52 14.95
C TYR A 22 2.55 -12.19 15.68
N GLN A 23 3.73 -11.97 16.25
CA GLN A 23 4.02 -10.79 17.05
C GLN A 23 4.42 -9.67 16.11
N LEU A 24 3.44 -8.97 15.52
CA LEU A 24 3.69 -7.71 14.78
C LEU A 24 4.11 -6.56 15.72
N GLY A 25 3.98 -6.74 17.03
CA GLY A 25 4.32 -5.74 18.06
C GLY A 25 5.76 -5.78 18.58
N TRP A 26 6.72 -6.38 17.85
CA TRP A 26 8.14 -6.38 18.25
C TRP A 26 8.92 -5.29 17.51
N SER A 27 9.95 -4.73 18.14
CA SER A 27 10.94 -3.84 17.55
C SER A 27 12.34 -4.40 17.74
N ASP A 28 13.22 -4.15 16.78
CA ASP A 28 14.65 -4.51 16.89
C ASP A 28 15.41 -3.47 17.72
N GLU A 29 16.61 -3.82 18.22
CA GLU A 29 17.50 -2.86 18.84
C GLU A 29 17.90 -1.77 17.85
N GLU A 30 17.87 -0.50 18.29
CA GLU A 30 18.22 0.65 17.46
C GLU A 30 19.75 0.78 17.36
N ASP A 31 20.33 0.35 16.23
CA ASP A 31 21.75 0.58 15.88
C ASP A 31 21.80 1.19 14.48
N TYR A 32 21.71 2.52 14.41
CA TYR A 32 21.65 3.26 13.16
C TYR A 32 22.96 3.98 12.85
N VAL A 33 23.35 3.97 11.57
CA VAL A 33 24.51 4.72 11.07
C VAL A 33 24.30 6.23 11.23
N TYR A 34 23.08 6.71 11.04
CA TYR A 34 22.71 8.11 11.19
C TYR A 34 21.26 8.27 11.65
N LYS A 35 21.07 9.05 12.71
CA LYS A 35 19.75 9.46 13.24
C LYS A 35 19.79 10.93 13.62
N PRO A 36 19.13 11.84 12.85
CA PRO A 36 19.11 13.27 13.15
C PRO A 36 18.21 13.59 14.35
N GLN A 37 18.09 14.87 14.68
CA GLN A 37 17.07 15.35 15.62
C GLN A 37 15.67 15.30 15.00
N LYS A 38 14.64 15.28 15.85
CA LYS A 38 13.24 15.38 15.46
C LYS A 38 12.89 16.74 14.86
N GLY A 39 11.82 16.77 14.09
CA GLY A 39 11.29 17.96 13.44
C GLY A 39 11.84 18.16 12.02
N LEU A 40 11.22 19.08 11.28
CA LEU A 40 11.55 19.36 9.89
C LEU A 40 11.95 20.82 9.69
N ASN A 41 13.12 21.02 9.12
CA ASN A 41 13.64 22.33 8.70
C ASN A 41 14.50 22.18 7.45
N GLU A 42 14.96 23.31 6.89
CA GLU A 42 15.79 23.30 5.70
C GLU A 42 17.15 22.61 5.90
N ASP A 43 17.74 22.70 7.10
CA ASP A 43 19.04 22.10 7.37
C ASP A 43 18.97 20.58 7.29
N ILE A 44 17.89 19.97 7.86
CA ILE A 44 17.66 18.53 7.78
C ILE A 44 17.47 18.10 6.31
N ILE A 45 16.75 18.88 5.49
CA ILE A 45 16.55 18.57 4.06
C ILE A 45 17.90 18.63 3.30
N ARG A 46 18.70 19.64 3.57
CA ARG A 46 20.04 19.79 2.96
C ARG A 46 20.99 18.68 3.38
N GLU A 47 20.99 18.33 4.65
CA GLU A 47 21.80 17.24 5.19
C GLU A 47 21.40 15.89 4.60
N MET A 48 20.10 15.60 4.52
CA MET A 48 19.58 14.40 3.89
C MET A 48 20.00 14.31 2.41
N SER A 49 19.84 15.38 1.64
CA SER A 49 20.23 15.44 0.23
C SER A 49 21.75 15.25 0.06
N PHE A 50 22.55 15.83 0.96
CA PHE A 50 24.00 15.65 0.98
C PHE A 50 24.41 14.20 1.25
N LEU A 51 23.82 13.57 2.27
CA LEU A 51 24.09 12.17 2.63
C LEU A 51 23.71 11.20 1.51
N LYS A 52 22.63 11.51 0.80
CA LYS A 52 22.15 10.74 -0.37
C LYS A 52 22.97 11.02 -1.63
N LYS A 53 23.84 12.02 -1.62
CA LYS A 53 24.62 12.48 -2.80
C LYS A 53 23.70 12.80 -3.98
N GLU A 54 22.63 13.51 -3.73
CA GLU A 54 21.64 13.89 -4.74
C GLU A 54 22.19 14.99 -5.67
N PRO A 55 21.72 15.03 -6.95
CA PRO A 55 22.01 16.15 -7.82
C PRO A 55 21.29 17.44 -7.34
N GLU A 56 21.86 18.59 -7.65
CA GLU A 56 21.37 19.92 -7.22
C GLU A 56 19.89 20.14 -7.55
N TRP A 57 19.42 19.70 -8.73
CA TRP A 57 18.03 19.86 -9.13
C TRP A 57 17.05 19.11 -8.19
N MET A 58 17.48 18.01 -7.56
CA MET A 58 16.65 17.28 -6.59
C MET A 58 16.61 18.05 -5.26
N LEU A 59 17.71 18.62 -4.81
CA LEU A 59 17.72 19.49 -3.62
C LEU A 59 16.79 20.70 -3.83
N ASP A 60 16.86 21.34 -4.99
CA ASP A 60 15.96 22.45 -5.35
C ASP A 60 14.49 22.02 -5.35
N PHE A 61 14.18 20.84 -5.87
CA PHE A 61 12.84 20.27 -5.84
C PHE A 61 12.34 20.07 -4.39
N ARG A 62 13.18 19.52 -3.50
CA ARG A 62 12.87 19.34 -2.09
C ARG A 62 12.60 20.64 -1.36
N LEU A 63 13.46 21.62 -1.51
CA LEU A 63 13.33 22.92 -0.85
C LEU A 63 12.07 23.68 -1.30
N ARG A 64 11.78 23.68 -2.61
CA ARG A 64 10.52 24.24 -3.12
C ARG A 64 9.30 23.52 -2.56
N SER A 65 9.37 22.20 -2.45
CA SER A 65 8.29 21.37 -1.90
C SER A 65 8.08 21.66 -0.41
N TYR A 66 9.13 21.89 0.34
CA TYR A 66 9.07 22.29 1.75
C TYR A 66 8.36 23.64 1.92
N GLU A 67 8.65 24.63 1.07
CA GLU A 67 7.94 25.90 1.08
C GLU A 67 6.43 25.75 0.79
N ILE A 68 6.07 24.82 -0.11
CA ILE A 68 4.66 24.49 -0.37
C ILE A 68 4.05 23.82 0.86
N PHE A 69 4.75 22.86 1.48
CA PHE A 69 4.29 22.19 2.69
C PHE A 69 3.99 23.17 3.82
N LYS A 70 4.88 24.13 4.10
CA LYS A 70 4.66 25.16 5.13
C LYS A 70 3.38 25.97 4.89
N LYS A 71 3.10 26.31 3.64
CA LYS A 71 1.96 27.16 3.25
C LYS A 71 0.64 26.41 3.15
N LYS A 72 0.65 25.10 2.84
CA LYS A 72 -0.59 24.33 2.69
C LYS A 72 -1.23 24.06 4.06
N PRO A 73 -2.54 24.30 4.18
CA PRO A 73 -3.26 23.94 5.40
C PRO A 73 -3.38 22.40 5.49
N MET A 74 -3.64 21.91 6.70
CA MET A 74 -4.11 20.55 6.90
C MET A 74 -5.46 20.36 6.20
N PRO A 75 -5.77 19.15 5.73
CA PRO A 75 -7.08 18.86 5.18
C PRO A 75 -8.15 19.07 6.26
N ASN A 76 -9.26 19.68 5.86
CA ASN A 76 -10.45 19.89 6.70
C ASN A 76 -11.54 18.83 6.46
N TRP A 77 -11.18 17.75 5.81
CA TRP A 77 -12.02 16.60 5.45
C TRP A 77 -11.23 15.31 5.70
N GLY A 78 -11.93 14.17 5.71
CA GLY A 78 -11.31 12.87 6.01
C GLY A 78 -11.34 12.57 7.49
N GLY A 79 -10.38 11.79 7.96
CA GLY A 79 -10.23 11.45 9.36
C GLY A 79 -9.57 12.54 10.20
N ASP A 80 -9.52 12.32 11.51
CA ASP A 80 -8.90 13.26 12.44
C ASP A 80 -7.37 13.22 12.37
N THR A 81 -6.78 14.29 11.84
CA THR A 81 -5.33 14.49 11.73
C THR A 81 -4.75 15.41 12.80
N SER A 82 -5.56 15.83 13.80
CA SER A 82 -5.16 16.82 14.82
C SER A 82 -4.02 16.37 15.73
N GLN A 83 -3.79 15.05 15.80
CA GLN A 83 -2.75 14.46 16.64
C GLN A 83 -1.45 14.17 15.88
N ILE A 84 -1.29 14.68 14.67
CA ILE A 84 -0.04 14.62 13.93
C ILE A 84 0.84 15.80 14.35
N TYR A 85 1.90 15.51 15.08
CA TYR A 85 2.87 16.50 15.56
C TYR A 85 4.15 16.42 14.71
N PHE A 86 4.23 17.27 13.70
CA PHE A 86 5.36 17.26 12.74
C PHE A 86 6.72 17.51 13.38
N ASP A 87 6.77 18.19 14.52
CA ASP A 87 8.01 18.47 15.25
C ASP A 87 8.51 17.26 16.06
N ASP A 88 7.68 16.23 16.25
CA ASP A 88 8.02 15.03 17.01
C ASP A 88 8.45 13.84 16.15
N ILE A 89 8.59 14.04 14.84
CA ILE A 89 8.87 13.00 13.84
C ILE A 89 10.35 13.06 13.42
N TYR A 90 10.97 11.88 13.28
CA TYR A 90 12.21 11.69 12.54
C TYR A 90 11.91 11.56 11.06
N TYR A 91 12.48 12.46 10.24
CA TYR A 91 12.19 12.50 8.79
C TYR A 91 13.16 11.67 7.95
N TYR A 92 14.29 11.29 8.50
CA TYR A 92 15.25 10.45 7.81
C TYR A 92 16.12 9.69 8.82
N ILE A 93 16.22 8.38 8.65
CA ILE A 93 17.11 7.51 9.40
C ILE A 93 17.88 6.64 8.40
N LYS A 94 19.19 6.56 8.55
CA LYS A 94 20.04 5.69 7.73
C LYS A 94 20.42 4.45 8.54
N PRO A 95 19.84 3.28 8.26
CA PRO A 95 20.07 2.07 9.03
C PRO A 95 21.39 1.37 8.68
N THR A 96 21.87 1.48 7.43
CA THR A 96 23.06 0.79 6.91
C THR A 96 23.97 1.73 6.12
N GLU A 97 25.23 1.33 5.89
CA GLU A 97 26.18 2.10 5.07
C GLU A 97 25.85 2.07 3.56
N GLY A 98 25.07 1.08 3.09
CA GLY A 98 24.67 0.95 1.69
C GLY A 98 23.77 -0.24 1.43
N GLN A 99 23.37 -0.41 0.17
CA GLN A 99 22.65 -1.56 -0.31
C GLN A 99 23.55 -2.77 -0.51
N VAL A 100 22.98 -3.94 -0.40
CA VAL A 100 23.62 -5.21 -0.71
C VAL A 100 22.78 -6.00 -1.72
N ASP A 101 23.43 -6.79 -2.57
CA ASP A 101 22.77 -7.59 -3.60
C ASP A 101 22.49 -9.02 -3.13
N ALA A 102 23.16 -9.46 -2.04
CA ALA A 102 22.98 -10.77 -1.46
C ALA A 102 22.35 -10.66 -0.07
N TRP A 103 21.31 -11.46 0.17
CA TRP A 103 20.61 -11.51 1.45
C TRP A 103 21.55 -11.80 2.63
N GLU A 104 22.56 -12.62 2.38
CA GLU A 104 23.55 -13.04 3.39
C GLU A 104 24.43 -11.89 3.91
N GLU A 105 24.55 -10.81 3.14
CA GLU A 105 25.37 -9.63 3.47
C GLU A 105 24.61 -8.59 4.32
N LEU A 106 23.30 -8.76 4.49
CA LEU A 106 22.52 -7.89 5.37
C LEU A 106 22.96 -8.03 6.85
N PRO A 107 22.87 -6.95 7.65
CA PRO A 107 22.99 -7.05 9.10
C PRO A 107 21.98 -8.07 9.68
N ASP A 108 22.41 -8.83 10.70
CA ASP A 108 21.57 -9.90 11.26
C ASP A 108 20.24 -9.37 11.81
N SER A 109 20.22 -8.20 12.43
CA SER A 109 19.01 -7.52 12.90
C SER A 109 18.00 -7.26 11.79
N VAL A 110 18.48 -6.85 10.62
CA VAL A 110 17.63 -6.60 9.44
C VAL A 110 17.12 -7.94 8.86
N LYS A 111 17.99 -8.96 8.76
CA LYS A 111 17.59 -10.31 8.31
C LYS A 111 16.50 -10.88 9.20
N GLU A 112 16.71 -10.87 10.52
CA GLU A 112 15.72 -11.37 11.49
C GLU A 112 14.39 -10.66 11.36
N THR A 113 14.40 -9.33 11.12
CA THR A 113 13.19 -8.55 10.88
C THR A 113 12.40 -9.09 9.69
N TYR A 114 13.06 -9.24 8.53
CA TYR A 114 12.38 -9.71 7.32
C TYR A 114 12.02 -11.20 7.38
N GLU A 115 12.78 -12.02 8.09
CA GLU A 115 12.42 -13.42 8.36
C GLU A 115 11.17 -13.52 9.23
N LYS A 116 11.06 -12.69 10.28
CA LYS A 116 9.86 -12.60 11.13
C LYS A 116 8.64 -12.11 10.35
N LEU A 117 8.83 -11.24 9.37
CA LEU A 117 7.76 -10.78 8.46
C LEU A 117 7.30 -11.87 7.48
N GLY A 118 8.04 -12.98 7.41
CA GLY A 118 7.68 -14.11 6.58
C GLY A 118 7.97 -13.92 5.09
N ILE A 119 9.04 -13.15 4.74
CA ILE A 119 9.55 -13.16 3.36
C ILE A 119 10.27 -14.50 3.12
N PRO A 120 9.58 -15.55 2.65
CA PRO A 120 10.18 -16.86 2.55
C PRO A 120 11.27 -16.86 1.47
N GLU A 121 12.30 -17.66 1.69
CA GLU A 121 13.32 -17.92 0.66
C GLU A 121 12.70 -18.42 -0.66
N ALA A 122 11.54 -19.09 -0.58
CA ALA A 122 10.77 -19.54 -1.73
C ALA A 122 10.20 -18.39 -2.55
N GLU A 123 9.67 -17.31 -1.93
CA GLU A 123 9.13 -16.16 -2.65
C GLU A 123 10.20 -15.44 -3.46
N ARG A 124 11.43 -15.35 -2.93
CA ARG A 124 12.57 -14.79 -3.64
C ARG A 124 12.92 -15.54 -4.94
N LYS A 125 12.53 -16.81 -5.03
CA LYS A 125 12.75 -17.64 -6.23
C LYS A 125 11.66 -17.52 -7.28
N TYR A 126 10.44 -17.15 -6.86
CA TYR A 126 9.27 -17.11 -7.72
C TYR A 126 8.96 -15.71 -8.28
N LEU A 127 9.43 -14.64 -7.62
CA LEU A 127 9.19 -13.27 -8.06
C LEU A 127 10.30 -12.79 -9.01
N ALA A 128 9.94 -11.93 -9.95
CA ALA A 128 10.85 -11.39 -10.95
C ALA A 128 11.95 -10.52 -10.35
N GLY A 129 11.63 -9.80 -9.30
CA GLY A 129 12.56 -8.99 -8.53
C GLY A 129 11.99 -8.66 -7.17
N VAL A 130 12.85 -8.51 -6.17
CA VAL A 130 12.48 -8.21 -4.78
C VAL A 130 13.30 -7.04 -4.27
N THR A 131 12.64 -6.10 -3.62
CA THR A 131 13.27 -4.98 -2.92
C THR A 131 12.81 -4.96 -1.46
N ALA A 132 13.74 -4.73 -0.54
CA ALA A 132 13.43 -4.57 0.86
C ALA A 132 13.92 -3.22 1.38
N GLN A 133 13.03 -2.45 2.00
CA GLN A 133 13.33 -1.18 2.64
C GLN A 133 13.13 -1.29 4.15
N TYR A 134 14.13 -0.80 4.88
CA TYR A 134 14.11 -0.70 6.33
C TYR A 134 14.35 0.75 6.72
N GLU A 135 13.45 1.32 7.50
CA GLU A 135 13.41 2.76 7.83
C GLU A 135 13.33 3.64 6.56
N SER A 136 14.32 4.49 6.33
CA SER A 136 14.33 5.46 5.23
C SER A 136 15.08 4.99 3.98
N GLU A 137 15.68 3.81 3.98
CA GLU A 137 16.53 3.37 2.86
C GLU A 137 16.24 1.93 2.42
N VAL A 138 16.41 1.68 1.12
CA VAL A 138 16.43 0.33 0.57
C VAL A 138 17.74 -0.34 0.99
N VAL A 139 17.64 -1.47 1.67
CA VAL A 139 18.78 -2.21 2.22
C VAL A 139 19.12 -3.45 1.40
N TYR A 140 18.16 -3.99 0.67
CA TYR A 140 18.33 -5.16 -0.20
C TYR A 140 17.57 -4.96 -1.51
N HIS A 141 18.23 -5.25 -2.62
CA HIS A 141 17.61 -5.24 -3.95
C HIS A 141 18.19 -6.35 -4.82
N ARG A 142 17.32 -7.06 -5.54
CA ARG A 142 17.69 -8.05 -6.54
C ARG A 142 16.72 -8.02 -7.71
N ASN A 143 17.27 -7.98 -8.91
CA ASN A 143 16.52 -8.11 -10.15
C ASN A 143 16.96 -9.39 -10.90
N ARG A 144 16.14 -9.89 -11.79
CA ARG A 144 16.49 -11.04 -12.62
C ARG A 144 17.26 -10.58 -13.85
N GLU A 145 18.33 -11.27 -14.18
CA GLU A 145 19.21 -10.95 -15.33
C GLU A 145 18.45 -10.97 -16.66
N ASP A 146 17.43 -11.83 -16.80
CA ASP A 146 16.60 -11.90 -18.01
C ASP A 146 15.72 -10.66 -18.22
N LEU A 147 15.29 -9.98 -17.15
CA LEU A 147 14.56 -8.72 -17.22
C LEU A 147 15.49 -7.55 -17.57
N GLU A 148 16.66 -7.50 -16.96
CA GLU A 148 17.69 -6.51 -17.28
C GLU A 148 18.15 -6.61 -18.73
N ALA A 149 18.31 -7.84 -19.25
CA ALA A 149 18.64 -8.08 -20.66
C ALA A 149 17.55 -7.59 -21.62
N GLN A 150 16.31 -7.50 -21.19
CA GLN A 150 15.20 -6.91 -21.94
C GLN A 150 15.08 -5.38 -21.77
N GLY A 151 15.97 -4.77 -20.96
CA GLY A 151 15.96 -3.34 -20.68
C GLY A 151 14.97 -2.91 -19.59
N VAL A 152 14.41 -3.84 -18.83
CA VAL A 152 13.59 -3.53 -17.65
C VAL A 152 14.48 -2.93 -16.57
N ILE A 153 14.09 -1.77 -16.05
CA ILE A 153 14.72 -1.14 -14.89
C ILE A 153 13.82 -1.40 -13.68
N PHE A 154 14.36 -2.05 -12.67
CA PHE A 154 13.77 -2.11 -11.35
C PHE A 154 14.84 -1.73 -10.33
N SER A 155 14.71 -0.58 -9.73
CA SER A 155 15.71 0.03 -8.85
C SER A 155 14.99 0.73 -7.69
N ASP A 156 15.72 1.03 -6.63
CA ASP A 156 15.24 2.01 -5.66
C ASP A 156 15.25 3.43 -6.27
N MET A 157 14.39 4.29 -5.74
CA MET A 157 14.26 5.65 -6.28
C MET A 157 15.52 6.50 -6.05
N ASP A 158 16.25 6.28 -4.98
CA ASP A 158 17.47 7.04 -4.67
C ASP A 158 18.59 6.76 -5.67
N SER A 159 18.74 5.51 -6.09
CA SER A 159 19.63 5.11 -7.17
C SER A 159 19.15 5.63 -8.53
N ALA A 160 17.85 5.50 -8.80
CA ALA A 160 17.26 5.93 -10.07
C ALA A 160 17.47 7.43 -10.37
N VAL A 161 17.41 8.29 -9.36
CA VAL A 161 17.69 9.73 -9.50
C VAL A 161 19.08 10.01 -10.05
N LYS A 162 20.05 9.15 -9.73
CA LYS A 162 21.45 9.26 -10.17
C LYS A 162 21.71 8.55 -11.49
N ASP A 163 21.17 7.36 -11.64
CA ASP A 163 21.49 6.45 -12.75
C ASP A 163 20.59 6.69 -13.98
N HIS A 164 19.36 7.20 -13.76
CA HIS A 164 18.37 7.44 -14.82
C HIS A 164 17.76 8.86 -14.75
N PRO A 165 18.58 9.93 -14.64
CA PRO A 165 18.10 11.28 -14.40
C PRO A 165 17.11 11.79 -15.48
N GLU A 166 17.27 11.36 -16.72
CA GLU A 166 16.39 11.78 -17.81
C GLU A 166 14.96 11.25 -17.64
N LEU A 167 14.80 9.97 -17.26
CA LEU A 167 13.49 9.38 -16.98
C LEU A 167 12.87 10.00 -15.73
N ILE A 168 13.65 10.18 -14.68
CA ILE A 168 13.15 10.78 -13.46
C ILE A 168 12.70 12.23 -13.70
N GLN A 169 13.49 13.07 -14.34
CA GLN A 169 13.10 14.45 -14.63
C GLN A 169 11.86 14.54 -15.54
N LYS A 170 11.65 13.56 -16.40
CA LYS A 170 10.49 13.53 -17.30
C LYS A 170 9.18 13.19 -16.60
N TYR A 171 9.21 12.29 -15.60
CA TYR A 171 7.99 11.72 -15.03
C TYR A 171 7.77 12.04 -13.55
N PHE A 172 8.82 12.18 -12.76
CA PHE A 172 8.74 12.37 -11.31
C PHE A 172 8.05 13.68 -10.93
N GLY A 173 7.03 13.59 -10.10
CA GLY A 173 6.26 14.75 -9.65
C GLY A 173 5.37 15.39 -10.73
N THR A 174 5.16 14.72 -11.86
CA THR A 174 4.29 15.22 -12.93
C THR A 174 2.84 14.78 -12.79
N ILE A 175 2.61 13.57 -12.27
CA ILE A 175 1.28 13.02 -12.03
C ILE A 175 0.76 13.47 -10.66
N ILE A 176 1.64 13.47 -9.64
CA ILE A 176 1.36 14.01 -8.31
C ILE A 176 2.37 15.12 -8.01
N PRO A 177 2.09 16.37 -8.38
CA PRO A 177 2.97 17.49 -8.08
C PRO A 177 2.98 17.81 -6.57
N PRO A 178 4.05 18.45 -6.04
CA PRO A 178 4.13 18.85 -4.63
C PRO A 178 2.94 19.69 -4.16
N GLY A 179 2.35 20.45 -5.08
CA GLY A 179 1.20 21.31 -4.81
C GLY A 179 -0.15 20.57 -4.69
N ASP A 180 -0.22 19.26 -4.88
CA ASP A 180 -1.48 18.51 -4.88
C ASP A 180 -2.19 18.58 -3.52
N ASN A 181 -1.51 18.16 -2.46
CA ASN A 181 -2.02 18.21 -1.09
C ASN A 181 -0.88 18.40 -0.08
N LYS A 182 -1.22 18.57 1.21
CA LYS A 182 -0.23 18.79 2.29
C LYS A 182 0.78 17.66 2.37
N PHE A 183 0.33 16.41 2.25
CA PHE A 183 1.16 15.22 2.43
C PHE A 183 2.00 14.90 1.19
N SER A 184 1.51 15.21 -0.02
CA SER A 184 2.34 15.14 -1.22
C SER A 184 3.46 16.20 -1.21
N ALA A 185 3.20 17.39 -0.67
CA ALA A 185 4.22 18.40 -0.46
C ALA A 185 5.27 17.93 0.56
N LEU A 186 4.84 17.34 1.67
CA LEU A 186 5.72 16.77 2.67
C LEU A 186 6.58 15.65 2.07
N ASN A 187 5.96 14.66 1.43
CA ASN A 187 6.70 13.58 0.76
C ASN A 187 7.72 14.16 -0.24
N SER A 188 7.31 15.11 -1.08
CA SER A 188 8.21 15.72 -2.07
C SER A 188 9.43 16.43 -1.44
N ALA A 189 9.29 16.94 -0.21
CA ALA A 189 10.40 17.55 0.52
C ALA A 189 11.35 16.53 1.16
N VAL A 190 10.82 15.39 1.66
CA VAL A 190 11.57 14.47 2.53
C VAL A 190 11.55 13.02 2.07
N TRP A 191 11.08 12.73 0.85
CA TRP A 191 11.02 11.35 0.36
C TRP A 191 12.38 10.65 0.44
N SER A 192 12.34 9.36 0.74
CA SER A 192 13.49 8.48 0.81
C SER A 192 13.06 7.07 0.49
N GLY A 193 13.84 6.38 -0.35
CA GLY A 193 13.50 5.05 -0.81
C GLY A 193 12.25 5.03 -1.70
N GLY A 194 11.64 3.87 -1.79
CA GLY A 194 10.59 3.57 -2.75
C GLY A 194 11.15 2.92 -4.00
N SER A 195 10.28 2.60 -4.96
CA SER A 195 10.64 1.84 -6.14
C SER A 195 10.57 2.68 -7.42
N PHE A 196 11.54 2.48 -8.28
CA PHE A 196 11.52 2.97 -9.66
C PHE A 196 11.46 1.78 -10.61
N ILE A 197 10.45 1.76 -11.47
CA ILE A 197 10.26 0.72 -12.47
C ILE A 197 10.02 1.36 -13.84
N TYR A 198 10.80 0.93 -14.82
CA TYR A 198 10.57 1.24 -16.23
C TYR A 198 10.55 -0.07 -17.03
N VAL A 199 9.46 -0.30 -17.74
CA VAL A 199 9.30 -1.45 -18.63
C VAL A 199 9.28 -0.95 -20.07
N PRO A 200 10.25 -1.36 -20.92
CA PRO A 200 10.36 -0.91 -22.30
C PRO A 200 9.16 -1.30 -23.17
N PRO A 201 8.99 -0.67 -24.35
CA PRO A 201 7.89 -0.98 -25.26
C PRO A 201 7.77 -2.46 -25.59
N GLY A 202 6.54 -2.98 -25.47
CA GLY A 202 6.19 -4.36 -25.83
C GLY A 202 6.72 -5.44 -24.89
N VAL A 203 7.40 -5.07 -23.80
CA VAL A 203 7.91 -6.04 -22.82
C VAL A 203 6.82 -6.41 -21.83
N GLU A 204 6.61 -7.70 -21.64
CA GLU A 204 5.71 -8.25 -20.64
C GLU A 204 6.53 -8.86 -19.48
N VAL A 205 6.36 -8.30 -18.27
CA VAL A 205 6.94 -8.85 -17.05
C VAL A 205 5.96 -9.86 -16.48
N GLU A 206 6.18 -11.15 -16.78
CA GLU A 206 5.24 -12.24 -16.45
C GLU A 206 5.05 -12.44 -14.95
N MET A 207 6.13 -12.28 -14.16
CA MET A 207 6.11 -12.47 -12.72
C MET A 207 6.11 -11.13 -11.99
N PRO A 208 5.36 -10.99 -10.90
CA PRO A 208 5.32 -9.74 -10.15
C PRO A 208 6.69 -9.29 -9.65
N LEU A 209 6.92 -7.98 -9.71
CA LEU A 209 7.98 -7.31 -8.97
C LEU A 209 7.48 -7.00 -7.56
N GLN A 210 8.35 -7.03 -6.55
CA GLN A 210 7.92 -6.95 -5.17
C GLN A 210 8.79 -6.02 -4.34
N ALA A 211 8.16 -5.28 -3.42
CA ALA A 211 8.85 -4.50 -2.39
C ALA A 211 8.24 -4.70 -1.01
N TYR A 212 9.10 -4.67 0.01
CA TYR A 212 8.72 -4.72 1.42
C TYR A 212 9.22 -3.48 2.14
N PHE A 213 8.33 -2.85 2.91
CA PHE A 213 8.62 -1.65 3.68
C PHE A 213 8.37 -1.91 5.17
N ARG A 214 9.36 -1.57 5.98
CA ARG A 214 9.30 -1.72 7.44
C ARG A 214 9.70 -0.44 8.14
N ILE A 215 8.85 0.10 9.00
CA ILE A 215 9.21 1.09 10.01
C ILE A 215 9.58 0.34 11.29
N ASN A 216 10.71 0.65 11.91
CA ASN A 216 11.11 0.02 13.17
C ASN A 216 11.38 1.02 14.30
N ALA A 217 11.77 2.26 14.00
CA ALA A 217 12.03 3.29 15.02
C ALA A 217 10.76 3.99 15.49
N GLU A 218 10.68 4.22 16.79
CA GLU A 218 9.63 5.02 17.41
C GLU A 218 9.66 6.47 16.90
N ASN A 219 8.50 7.07 16.65
CA ASN A 219 8.33 8.40 16.03
C ASN A 219 8.94 8.54 14.63
N MET A 220 9.22 7.44 13.95
CA MET A 220 9.74 7.47 12.59
C MET A 220 8.63 7.84 11.60
N GLY A 221 8.97 8.80 10.71
CA GLY A 221 8.21 9.03 9.48
C GLY A 221 8.78 8.18 8.34
N GLN A 222 7.91 7.54 7.56
CA GLN A 222 8.29 6.86 6.32
C GLN A 222 7.64 7.55 5.13
N PHE A 223 8.45 7.93 4.15
CA PHE A 223 8.07 8.81 3.05
C PHE A 223 8.56 8.27 1.72
N GLU A 224 8.27 7.02 1.42
CA GLU A 224 8.70 6.42 0.16
C GLU A 224 8.04 7.09 -1.05
N ARG A 225 8.76 7.07 -2.17
CA ARG A 225 8.30 7.57 -3.45
C ARG A 225 8.45 6.50 -4.52
N THR A 226 7.33 6.04 -5.07
CA THR A 226 7.32 5.01 -6.11
C THR A 226 6.87 5.61 -7.43
N LEU A 227 7.61 5.30 -8.49
CA LEU A 227 7.29 5.68 -9.87
C LEU A 227 7.40 4.45 -10.76
N ILE A 228 6.29 4.10 -11.43
CA ILE A 228 6.23 2.98 -12.36
C ILE A 228 5.81 3.48 -13.72
N ILE A 229 6.59 3.17 -14.75
CA ILE A 229 6.33 3.51 -16.14
C ILE A 229 6.26 2.21 -16.94
N ALA A 230 5.07 1.89 -17.47
CA ALA A 230 4.90 0.88 -18.51
C ALA A 230 4.85 1.61 -19.85
N ASP A 231 5.88 1.40 -20.67
CA ASP A 231 5.96 2.02 -21.99
C ASP A 231 4.96 1.38 -22.97
N GLU A 232 4.91 1.79 -24.22
CA GLU A 232 3.91 1.39 -25.20
C GLU A 232 3.74 -0.14 -25.26
N GLY A 233 2.54 -0.65 -24.94
CA GLY A 233 2.24 -2.08 -24.95
C GLY A 233 2.93 -2.92 -23.88
N ALA A 234 3.64 -2.30 -22.94
CA ALA A 234 4.31 -3.00 -21.84
C ALA A 234 3.33 -3.45 -20.73
N THR A 235 3.69 -4.50 -20.02
CA THR A 235 2.88 -5.04 -18.91
C THR A 235 3.73 -5.30 -17.68
N VAL A 236 3.26 -4.85 -16.52
CA VAL A 236 3.91 -5.10 -15.22
C VAL A 236 2.89 -5.24 -14.10
N HIS A 237 3.16 -6.17 -13.19
CA HIS A 237 2.49 -6.27 -11.90
C HIS A 237 3.51 -5.98 -10.79
N TYR A 238 3.19 -5.05 -9.92
CA TYR A 238 4.00 -4.69 -8.76
C TYR A 238 3.23 -4.93 -7.48
N ILE A 239 3.89 -5.52 -6.49
CA ILE A 239 3.30 -5.87 -5.20
C ILE A 239 4.11 -5.22 -4.08
N GLU A 240 3.41 -4.58 -3.15
CA GLU A 240 4.00 -3.86 -2.03
C GLU A 240 3.41 -4.36 -0.71
N GLY A 241 4.28 -4.73 0.23
CA GLY A 241 3.94 -5.03 1.62
C GLY A 241 4.48 -3.96 2.56
N CYS A 242 3.65 -3.47 3.50
CA CYS A 242 4.05 -2.46 4.47
C CYS A 242 3.67 -2.88 5.89
N SER A 243 4.58 -2.67 6.85
CA SER A 243 4.33 -3.00 8.27
C SER A 243 5.10 -2.10 9.24
N ALA A 244 4.58 -1.97 10.47
CA ALA A 244 5.27 -1.33 11.59
C ALA A 244 4.93 -2.03 12.91
N PRO A 245 5.85 -2.05 13.90
CA PRO A 245 5.54 -2.51 15.26
C PRO A 245 4.66 -1.51 16.01
N VAL A 246 4.14 -1.94 17.16
CA VAL A 246 3.40 -1.07 18.08
C VAL A 246 4.38 -0.33 18.98
N TYR A 247 4.28 1.00 19.00
CA TYR A 247 5.02 1.88 19.91
C TYR A 247 4.08 2.67 20.81
N SER A 248 4.64 3.34 21.82
CA SER A 248 3.89 4.22 22.71
C SER A 248 3.51 5.56 22.08
N SER A 249 4.19 5.95 21.02
CA SER A 249 3.99 7.20 20.29
C SER A 249 3.56 6.95 18.84
N ASP A 250 2.90 7.93 18.25
CA ASP A 250 2.38 7.85 16.89
C ASP A 250 3.50 7.94 15.84
N SER A 251 3.36 7.19 14.77
CA SER A 251 4.23 7.21 13.59
C SER A 251 3.46 7.70 12.36
N LEU A 252 4.17 8.32 11.41
CA LEU A 252 3.59 8.83 10.18
C LEU A 252 4.13 8.09 8.96
N HIS A 253 3.24 7.47 8.21
CA HIS A 253 3.50 6.96 6.87
C HIS A 253 2.84 7.87 5.84
N SER A 254 3.63 8.48 4.95
CA SER A 254 3.12 9.38 3.92
C SER A 254 3.84 9.15 2.60
N ALA A 255 3.42 8.12 1.88
CA ALA A 255 3.97 7.74 0.58
C ALA A 255 3.31 8.49 -0.57
N VAL A 256 4.03 8.57 -1.68
CA VAL A 256 3.50 9.00 -2.97
C VAL A 256 3.80 7.95 -4.03
N VAL A 257 2.76 7.54 -4.77
CA VAL A 257 2.87 6.56 -5.85
C VAL A 257 2.34 7.15 -7.15
N GLU A 258 3.21 7.22 -8.15
CA GLU A 258 2.90 7.69 -9.50
C GLU A 258 3.01 6.55 -10.50
N LEU A 259 1.93 6.27 -11.24
CA LEU A 259 1.93 5.28 -12.32
C LEU A 259 1.69 5.94 -13.67
N CYS A 260 2.49 5.59 -14.65
CA CYS A 260 2.35 6.06 -16.03
C CYS A 260 2.22 4.86 -16.97
N ALA A 261 1.01 4.60 -17.45
CA ALA A 261 0.76 3.59 -18.48
C ALA A 261 0.64 4.28 -19.82
N LEU A 262 1.69 4.21 -20.63
CA LEU A 262 1.74 4.74 -22.00
C LEU A 262 0.82 3.94 -22.93
N PRO A 263 0.57 4.35 -24.20
CA PRO A 263 -0.41 3.69 -25.05
C PRO A 263 -0.32 2.17 -25.07
N GLY A 264 -1.44 1.48 -24.76
CA GLY A 264 -1.49 0.01 -24.65
C GLY A 264 -0.79 -0.56 -23.41
N GLY A 265 -0.15 0.27 -22.58
CA GLY A 265 0.54 -0.18 -21.37
C GLY A 265 -0.43 -0.67 -20.29
N ARG A 266 0.02 -1.65 -19.49
CA ARG A 266 -0.77 -2.26 -18.42
C ARG A 266 0.00 -2.30 -17.12
N ILE A 267 -0.56 -1.73 -16.06
CA ILE A 267 0.02 -1.74 -14.72
C ILE A 267 -1.01 -2.26 -13.73
N THR A 268 -0.67 -3.34 -13.04
CA THR A 268 -1.38 -3.77 -11.82
C THR A 268 -0.51 -3.44 -10.61
N TYR A 269 -1.05 -2.71 -9.66
CA TYR A 269 -0.37 -2.33 -8.42
C TYR A 269 -1.14 -2.89 -7.23
N THR A 270 -0.53 -3.81 -6.51
CA THR A 270 -1.12 -4.44 -5.33
C THR A 270 -0.42 -3.96 -4.06
N THR A 271 -1.19 -3.52 -3.06
CA THR A 271 -0.66 -3.24 -1.72
C THR A 271 -1.38 -4.05 -0.67
N ILE A 272 -0.58 -4.61 0.26
CA ILE A 272 -1.09 -5.16 1.52
C ILE A 272 -0.44 -4.37 2.64
N GLN A 273 -1.24 -3.58 3.34
CA GLN A 273 -0.79 -2.74 4.43
C GLN A 273 -1.35 -3.26 5.75
N ASN A 274 -0.44 -3.57 6.66
CA ASN A 274 -0.77 -4.02 8.01
C ASN A 274 0.02 -3.16 9.01
N TRP A 275 -0.57 -2.03 9.36
CA TRP A 275 0.00 -1.06 10.27
C TRP A 275 -0.50 -1.28 11.70
N SER A 276 0.34 -1.01 12.67
CA SER A 276 -0.09 -0.93 14.07
C SER A 276 -1.04 0.24 14.33
N SER A 277 -1.79 0.15 15.42
CA SER A 277 -2.86 1.10 15.78
C SER A 277 -2.40 2.54 16.08
N ASN A 278 -1.09 2.79 16.15
CA ASN A 278 -0.49 4.11 16.36
C ASN A 278 0.01 4.78 15.07
N VAL A 279 -0.24 4.21 13.90
CA VAL A 279 0.24 4.76 12.62
C VAL A 279 -0.80 5.63 11.95
N PHE A 280 -0.39 6.84 11.53
CA PHE A 280 -1.11 7.64 10.55
C PHE A 280 -0.63 7.27 9.15
N ASN A 281 -1.50 6.67 8.35
CA ASN A 281 -1.21 6.17 7.01
C ASN A 281 -1.86 7.07 5.95
N LEU A 282 -1.11 8.06 5.46
CA LEU A 282 -1.61 9.15 4.62
C LEU A 282 -0.92 9.11 3.26
N VAL A 283 -1.49 8.33 2.33
CA VAL A 283 -0.86 7.99 1.04
C VAL A 283 -1.57 8.66 -0.11
N THR A 284 -0.81 9.24 -1.04
CA THR A 284 -1.32 9.77 -2.30
C THR A 284 -0.91 8.85 -3.45
N LYS A 285 -1.90 8.27 -4.15
CA LYS A 285 -1.71 7.36 -5.28
C LYS A 285 -2.43 7.88 -6.51
N ARG A 286 -1.73 7.99 -7.64
CA ARG A 286 -2.34 8.40 -8.90
C ARG A 286 -1.69 7.74 -10.10
N ALA A 287 -2.51 7.36 -11.06
CA ALA A 287 -2.10 6.85 -12.35
C ALA A 287 -2.58 7.75 -13.48
N ALA A 288 -1.79 7.84 -14.54
CA ALA A 288 -2.19 8.32 -15.85
C ALA A 288 -2.22 7.14 -16.81
N ALA A 289 -3.37 6.87 -17.40
CA ALA A 289 -3.56 5.82 -18.42
C ALA A 289 -3.85 6.48 -19.77
N TYR A 290 -2.97 6.25 -20.74
CA TYR A 290 -3.09 6.80 -22.09
C TYR A 290 -3.91 5.89 -23.00
N GLU A 291 -3.89 6.12 -24.32
CA GLU A 291 -4.71 5.40 -25.29
C GLU A 291 -4.63 3.87 -25.12
N GLU A 292 -5.79 3.20 -24.97
CA GLU A 292 -5.93 1.75 -24.77
C GLU A 292 -5.14 1.18 -23.56
N ALA A 293 -4.56 2.03 -22.71
CA ALA A 293 -3.84 1.59 -21.52
C ALA A 293 -4.81 1.15 -20.41
N HIS A 294 -4.30 0.33 -19.50
CA HIS A 294 -5.05 -0.19 -18.35
C HIS A 294 -4.26 -0.05 -17.05
N VAL A 295 -4.91 0.46 -16.02
CA VAL A 295 -4.33 0.51 -14.67
C VAL A 295 -5.30 -0.10 -13.67
N GLU A 296 -4.79 -1.01 -12.86
CA GLU A 296 -5.52 -1.65 -11.77
C GLU A 296 -4.81 -1.40 -10.43
N TRP A 297 -5.56 -0.91 -9.45
CA TRP A 297 -5.15 -0.80 -8.06
C TRP A 297 -5.84 -1.88 -7.23
N ILE A 298 -5.05 -2.68 -6.50
CA ILE A 298 -5.56 -3.67 -5.54
C ILE A 298 -5.03 -3.28 -4.17
N ASP A 299 -5.92 -2.85 -3.28
CA ASP A 299 -5.56 -2.28 -1.99
C ASP A 299 -6.14 -3.09 -0.83
N GLY A 300 -5.26 -3.64 0.01
CA GLY A 300 -5.60 -4.22 1.30
C GLY A 300 -5.16 -3.30 2.45
N ASN A 301 -6.09 -2.86 3.29
CA ASN A 301 -5.84 -1.92 4.37
C ASN A 301 -6.29 -2.48 5.71
N ILE A 302 -5.33 -2.80 6.58
CA ILE A 302 -5.54 -3.27 7.93
C ILE A 302 -4.71 -2.43 8.89
N GLY A 303 -5.20 -2.27 10.10
CA GLY A 303 -4.51 -1.51 11.13
C GLY A 303 -4.59 -0.02 10.91
N SER A 304 -3.58 0.70 11.37
CA SER A 304 -3.51 2.16 11.43
C SER A 304 -4.51 2.78 12.40
N ARG A 305 -4.12 3.85 13.04
CA ARG A 305 -5.04 4.74 13.72
C ARG A 305 -5.96 5.46 12.74
N LEU A 306 -5.36 5.95 11.67
CA LEU A 306 -6.05 6.59 10.56
C LEU A 306 -5.38 6.23 9.25
N THR A 307 -6.14 5.70 8.31
CA THR A 307 -5.76 5.63 6.90
C THR A 307 -6.52 6.69 6.11
N MET A 308 -5.82 7.47 5.28
CA MET A 308 -6.41 8.30 4.23
C MET A 308 -5.73 7.95 2.92
N LYS A 309 -6.43 7.18 2.08
CA LYS A 309 -5.87 6.67 0.82
C LYS A 309 -6.95 6.55 -0.25
N TYR A 310 -6.76 7.25 -1.37
CA TYR A 310 -7.73 7.35 -2.45
C TYR A 310 -7.01 7.16 -3.80
N PRO A 311 -6.66 5.91 -4.19
CA PRO A 311 -6.02 5.67 -5.47
C PRO A 311 -6.87 6.24 -6.60
N ALA A 312 -6.18 6.91 -7.53
CA ALA A 312 -6.82 7.58 -8.65
C ALA A 312 -6.31 7.05 -9.98
N VAL A 313 -7.18 6.99 -10.99
CA VAL A 313 -6.78 6.79 -12.39
C VAL A 313 -7.32 7.92 -13.24
N TYR A 314 -6.43 8.61 -13.91
CA TYR A 314 -6.75 9.60 -14.92
C TYR A 314 -6.68 8.92 -16.30
N LEU A 315 -7.84 8.74 -16.92
CA LEU A 315 -8.00 8.10 -18.22
C LEU A 315 -7.80 9.14 -19.32
N MET A 316 -6.53 9.30 -19.73
CA MET A 316 -6.04 10.41 -20.52
C MET A 316 -6.10 10.19 -22.04
N GLY A 317 -6.30 8.95 -22.48
CA GLY A 317 -6.38 8.58 -23.88
C GLY A 317 -7.64 7.78 -24.21
N PRO A 318 -8.10 7.80 -25.48
CA PRO A 318 -9.27 7.02 -25.89
C PRO A 318 -9.14 5.55 -25.52
N LYS A 319 -10.25 4.93 -25.07
CA LYS A 319 -10.34 3.52 -24.66
C LYS A 319 -9.44 3.12 -23.48
N ALA A 320 -8.85 4.09 -22.78
CA ALA A 320 -8.17 3.80 -21.53
C ALA A 320 -9.14 3.24 -20.49
N SER A 321 -8.66 2.36 -19.62
CA SER A 321 -9.46 1.74 -18.57
C SER A 321 -8.75 1.76 -17.23
N GLY A 322 -9.54 1.81 -16.14
CA GLY A 322 -9.03 1.81 -14.79
C GLY A 322 -9.89 0.98 -13.84
N GLU A 323 -9.25 0.23 -12.96
CA GLU A 323 -9.94 -0.52 -11.91
C GLU A 323 -9.34 -0.22 -10.54
N VAL A 324 -10.21 -0.20 -9.51
CA VAL A 324 -9.80 -0.18 -8.11
C VAL A 324 -10.56 -1.28 -7.38
N LEU A 325 -9.81 -2.14 -6.73
CA LEU A 325 -10.31 -3.19 -5.88
C LEU A 325 -9.73 -2.97 -4.48
N SER A 326 -10.57 -2.63 -3.50
CA SER A 326 -10.13 -2.24 -2.16
C SER A 326 -10.85 -3.03 -1.08
N VAL A 327 -10.09 -3.48 -0.08
CA VAL A 327 -10.61 -4.00 1.18
C VAL A 327 -10.04 -3.18 2.32
N ALA A 328 -10.90 -2.76 3.26
CA ALA A 328 -10.51 -2.07 4.47
C ALA A 328 -11.09 -2.79 5.69
N TYR A 329 -10.28 -2.98 6.73
CA TYR A 329 -10.70 -3.48 8.02
C TYR A 329 -10.36 -2.45 9.10
N ALA A 330 -11.36 -2.06 9.90
CA ALA A 330 -11.21 -1.15 11.03
C ALA A 330 -11.67 -1.83 12.34
N GLY A 331 -10.75 -1.97 13.28
CA GLY A 331 -11.00 -2.40 14.65
C GLY A 331 -11.14 -1.22 15.63
N GLU A 332 -11.06 -1.50 16.92
CA GLU A 332 -11.15 -0.50 17.99
C GLU A 332 -10.15 0.65 17.79
N GLY A 333 -10.64 1.89 17.88
CA GLY A 333 -9.83 3.10 17.73
C GLY A 333 -9.29 3.39 16.33
N GLN A 334 -9.68 2.59 15.34
CA GLN A 334 -9.19 2.70 13.96
C GLN A 334 -10.21 3.37 13.05
N HIS A 335 -9.72 4.21 12.12
CA HIS A 335 -10.51 4.82 11.07
C HIS A 335 -9.84 4.57 9.71
N GLN A 336 -10.49 3.77 8.86
CA GLN A 336 -10.09 3.55 7.48
C GLN A 336 -10.91 4.47 6.57
N ASP A 337 -10.39 5.67 6.25
CA ASP A 337 -10.98 6.59 5.25
C ASP A 337 -10.30 6.31 3.91
N ALA A 338 -10.85 5.36 3.18
CA ALA A 338 -10.34 4.89 1.92
C ALA A 338 -11.37 5.11 0.81
N GLY A 339 -10.92 5.04 -0.44
CA GLY A 339 -11.85 5.21 -1.56
C GLY A 339 -11.14 5.10 -2.89
N ALA A 340 -11.71 5.74 -3.91
CA ALA A 340 -11.11 5.72 -5.25
C ALA A 340 -11.56 6.94 -6.07
N LYS A 341 -10.74 7.32 -7.05
CA LYS A 341 -11.06 8.41 -7.98
C LYS A 341 -10.83 7.96 -9.41
N MET A 342 -11.82 8.16 -10.26
CA MET A 342 -11.74 7.92 -11.70
C MET A 342 -12.06 9.20 -12.44
N VAL A 343 -11.11 9.65 -13.27
CA VAL A 343 -11.27 10.86 -14.10
C VAL A 343 -11.21 10.44 -15.56
N HIS A 344 -12.35 10.49 -16.23
CA HIS A 344 -12.49 10.21 -17.65
C HIS A 344 -12.19 11.50 -18.45
N ALA A 345 -10.96 11.65 -18.89
CA ALA A 345 -10.45 12.80 -19.63
C ALA A 345 -10.29 12.53 -21.14
N ALA A 346 -10.81 11.39 -21.61
CA ALA A 346 -10.84 11.00 -23.01
C ALA A 346 -12.11 10.19 -23.30
N PRO A 347 -12.55 10.12 -24.58
CA PRO A 347 -13.74 9.36 -24.96
C PRO A 347 -13.51 7.84 -24.91
N GLU A 348 -14.61 7.09 -24.88
CA GLU A 348 -14.65 5.62 -24.90
C GLU A 348 -13.89 4.98 -23.70
N THR A 349 -13.70 5.72 -22.60
CA THR A 349 -12.99 5.23 -21.43
C THR A 349 -13.92 4.50 -20.47
N SER A 350 -13.36 3.54 -19.73
CA SER A 350 -14.12 2.73 -18.78
C SER A 350 -13.43 2.66 -17.41
N SER A 351 -14.25 2.58 -16.34
CA SER A 351 -13.75 2.38 -14.99
C SER A 351 -14.62 1.48 -14.15
N LYS A 352 -13.98 0.80 -13.21
CA LYS A 352 -14.67 -0.05 -12.23
C LYS A 352 -14.05 0.14 -10.85
N ILE A 353 -14.90 0.34 -9.86
CA ILE A 353 -14.48 0.45 -8.45
C ILE A 353 -15.27 -0.58 -7.65
N VAL A 354 -14.56 -1.44 -6.93
CA VAL A 354 -15.13 -2.36 -5.95
C VAL A 354 -14.46 -2.08 -4.62
N SER A 355 -15.22 -1.59 -3.65
CA SER A 355 -14.75 -1.31 -2.30
C SER A 355 -15.52 -2.16 -1.30
N LYS A 356 -14.79 -2.94 -0.52
CA LYS A 356 -15.35 -3.73 0.57
C LYS A 356 -14.75 -3.27 1.89
N SER A 357 -15.59 -3.05 2.89
CA SER A 357 -15.15 -2.58 4.19
C SER A 357 -15.76 -3.39 5.32
N ILE A 358 -14.98 -3.57 6.39
CA ILE A 358 -15.37 -4.33 7.57
C ILE A 358 -15.07 -3.45 8.79
N SER A 359 -16.04 -3.32 9.70
CA SER A 359 -15.87 -2.57 10.93
C SER A 359 -16.25 -3.44 12.13
N LYS A 360 -15.39 -3.47 13.15
CA LYS A 360 -15.52 -4.26 14.37
C LYS A 360 -15.10 -3.43 15.59
N ASP A 361 -15.69 -3.72 16.76
CA ASP A 361 -15.31 -3.15 18.07
C ASP A 361 -15.29 -1.60 18.09
N GLY A 362 -16.27 -0.98 17.42
CA GLY A 362 -16.37 0.48 17.30
C GLY A 362 -15.48 1.09 16.22
N GLY A 363 -14.81 0.27 15.41
CA GLY A 363 -14.04 0.73 14.26
C GLY A 363 -14.89 1.49 13.25
N ARG A 364 -14.26 2.37 12.50
CA ARG A 364 -14.90 3.19 11.49
C ARG A 364 -14.29 2.99 10.11
N THR A 365 -15.13 2.70 9.13
CA THR A 365 -14.74 2.70 7.72
C THR A 365 -15.47 3.81 6.97
N THR A 366 -14.77 4.46 6.05
CA THR A 366 -15.35 5.49 5.18
C THR A 366 -14.94 5.20 3.75
N TYR A 367 -15.93 5.12 2.85
CA TYR A 367 -15.68 5.17 1.42
C TYR A 367 -15.84 6.60 0.92
N ARG A 368 -14.79 7.11 0.25
CA ARG A 368 -14.80 8.44 -0.34
C ARG A 368 -14.42 8.34 -1.81
N GLY A 369 -15.40 8.49 -2.71
CA GLY A 369 -15.22 8.23 -4.14
C GLY A 369 -15.48 9.45 -5.01
N LEU A 370 -14.78 9.54 -6.13
CA LEU A 370 -15.04 10.50 -7.21
C LEU A 370 -15.07 9.75 -8.55
N VAL A 371 -16.14 9.94 -9.31
CA VAL A 371 -16.19 9.64 -10.73
C VAL A 371 -16.43 10.96 -11.46
N ARG A 372 -15.47 11.36 -12.28
CA ARG A 372 -15.59 12.57 -13.11
C ARG A 372 -15.50 12.18 -14.57
N VAL A 373 -16.43 12.68 -15.37
CA VAL A 373 -16.37 12.64 -16.85
C VAL A 373 -16.25 14.07 -17.31
N GLU A 374 -15.14 14.40 -17.96
CA GLU A 374 -14.88 15.74 -18.47
C GLU A 374 -15.86 16.11 -19.59
N GLU A 375 -16.05 17.41 -19.84
CA GLU A 375 -16.98 17.90 -20.83
C GLU A 375 -16.63 17.40 -22.24
N GLY A 376 -17.62 16.83 -22.93
CA GLY A 376 -17.48 16.32 -24.30
C GLY A 376 -16.79 14.96 -24.43
N MET A 377 -16.48 14.27 -23.32
CA MET A 377 -15.94 12.90 -23.35
C MET A 377 -17.07 11.89 -23.48
N ASN A 378 -17.33 11.46 -24.71
CA ASN A 378 -18.45 10.58 -25.05
C ASN A 378 -18.14 9.10 -24.85
N ASP A 379 -19.20 8.27 -24.75
CA ASP A 379 -19.12 6.80 -24.60
C ASP A 379 -18.33 6.32 -23.38
N CYS A 380 -18.29 7.13 -22.32
CA CYS A 380 -17.62 6.76 -21.06
C CYS A 380 -18.53 5.89 -20.20
N ARG A 381 -17.93 4.89 -19.53
CA ARG A 381 -18.64 3.95 -18.63
C ARG A 381 -17.94 3.86 -17.30
N SER A 382 -18.71 3.88 -16.21
CA SER A 382 -18.19 3.64 -14.86
C SER A 382 -19.17 2.83 -14.03
N HIS A 383 -18.63 1.85 -13.32
CA HIS A 383 -19.41 1.09 -12.33
C HIS A 383 -18.70 1.17 -10.97
N VAL A 384 -19.46 1.55 -9.93
CA VAL A 384 -18.98 1.65 -8.55
C VAL A 384 -19.83 0.76 -7.67
N GLN A 385 -19.19 -0.14 -6.95
CA GLN A 385 -19.80 -1.00 -5.95
C GLN A 385 -19.11 -0.80 -4.60
N CYS A 386 -19.89 -0.40 -3.58
CA CYS A 386 -19.39 -0.18 -2.23
C CYS A 386 -20.17 -1.04 -1.25
N ASP A 387 -19.53 -2.06 -0.68
CA ASP A 387 -20.14 -2.96 0.29
C ASP A 387 -19.47 -2.78 1.66
N ALA A 388 -20.28 -2.56 2.69
CA ALA A 388 -19.83 -2.46 4.06
C ALA A 388 -20.45 -3.54 4.94
N LEU A 389 -19.64 -4.21 5.75
CA LEU A 389 -20.03 -5.21 6.72
C LEU A 389 -19.75 -4.72 8.13
N LEU A 390 -20.78 -4.58 8.94
CA LEU A 390 -20.69 -4.24 10.36
C LEU A 390 -20.80 -5.51 11.19
N LEU A 391 -19.80 -5.76 12.06
CA LEU A 391 -19.75 -6.96 12.87
C LEU A 391 -20.42 -6.78 14.25
N ASP A 392 -20.72 -5.54 14.62
CA ASP A 392 -21.36 -5.17 15.89
C ASP A 392 -22.23 -3.92 15.75
N GLU A 393 -22.83 -3.46 16.85
CA GLU A 393 -23.75 -2.32 16.86
C GLU A 393 -23.07 -0.95 17.07
N ILE A 394 -21.83 -0.94 17.54
CA ILE A 394 -21.10 0.29 17.84
C ILE A 394 -20.16 0.71 16.70
N SER A 395 -19.90 -0.21 15.79
CA SER A 395 -19.08 0.04 14.59
C SER A 395 -19.82 0.88 13.56
N ARG A 396 -19.05 1.59 12.74
CA ARG A 396 -19.61 2.58 11.80
C ARG A 396 -19.03 2.44 10.41
N SER A 397 -19.87 2.66 9.40
CA SER A 397 -19.47 2.84 7.99
C SER A 397 -20.13 4.08 7.42
N ASP A 398 -19.33 4.89 6.70
CA ASP A 398 -19.79 6.10 6.01
C ASP A 398 -19.49 5.98 4.51
N THR A 399 -20.34 6.51 3.66
CA THR A 399 -20.15 6.52 2.21
C THR A 399 -20.36 7.94 1.67
N TYR A 400 -19.34 8.48 1.00
CA TYR A 400 -19.35 9.80 0.36
C TYR A 400 -19.11 9.66 -1.14
N PRO A 401 -20.12 9.28 -1.92
CA PRO A 401 -19.99 9.21 -3.38
C PRO A 401 -20.06 10.62 -3.98
N TYR A 402 -19.18 10.90 -4.91
CA TYR A 402 -19.19 12.14 -5.65
C TYR A 402 -19.11 11.87 -7.16
N GLN A 403 -20.01 12.46 -7.94
CA GLN A 403 -20.09 12.26 -9.38
C GLN A 403 -20.19 13.63 -10.07
N GLU A 404 -19.29 13.88 -11.02
CA GLU A 404 -19.26 15.07 -11.87
C GLU A 404 -19.33 14.60 -13.34
N ILE A 405 -20.50 14.67 -13.97
CA ILE A 405 -20.71 14.11 -15.30
C ILE A 405 -20.89 15.22 -16.31
N GLY A 406 -19.88 15.49 -17.10
CA GLY A 406 -19.85 16.51 -18.16
C GLY A 406 -20.33 16.03 -19.53
N ALA A 407 -20.66 14.73 -19.69
CA ALA A 407 -21.14 14.15 -20.94
C ALA A 407 -22.57 13.61 -20.81
N ARG A 408 -23.34 13.68 -21.91
CA ARG A 408 -24.79 13.27 -21.89
C ARG A 408 -25.00 11.77 -22.08
N ASP A 409 -24.06 11.10 -22.71
CA ASP A 409 -24.11 9.69 -23.08
C ASP A 409 -23.27 8.78 -22.17
N ALA A 410 -22.75 9.32 -21.06
CA ALA A 410 -22.01 8.53 -20.08
C ALA A 410 -22.93 7.55 -19.32
N GLU A 411 -22.50 6.31 -19.24
CA GLU A 411 -23.18 5.26 -18.45
C GLU A 411 -22.51 5.11 -17.08
N ILE A 412 -23.14 5.63 -16.02
CA ILE A 412 -22.57 5.64 -14.68
C ILE A 412 -23.51 4.89 -13.72
N GLY A 413 -23.03 3.78 -13.16
CA GLY A 413 -23.69 3.00 -12.12
C GLY A 413 -23.00 3.16 -10.76
N HIS A 414 -23.76 3.33 -9.69
CA HIS A 414 -23.27 3.31 -8.33
C HIS A 414 -24.21 2.51 -7.44
N GLU A 415 -23.67 1.45 -6.83
CA GLU A 415 -24.37 0.61 -5.86
C GLU A 415 -23.65 0.70 -4.52
N ALA A 416 -24.40 0.84 -3.44
CA ALA A 416 -23.87 0.83 -2.09
C ALA A 416 -24.73 -0.04 -1.19
N THR A 417 -24.11 -0.95 -0.46
CA THR A 417 -24.77 -1.79 0.54
C THR A 417 -24.08 -1.66 1.89
N VAL A 418 -24.88 -1.61 2.95
CA VAL A 418 -24.39 -1.73 4.33
C VAL A 418 -25.18 -2.85 4.98
N SER A 419 -24.49 -3.87 5.43
CA SER A 419 -25.09 -5.01 6.11
C SER A 419 -24.47 -5.24 7.46
N LYS A 420 -25.26 -5.75 8.40
CA LYS A 420 -24.78 -6.32 9.67
C LYS A 420 -24.82 -7.84 9.54
N VAL A 421 -23.88 -8.51 10.17
CA VAL A 421 -23.91 -9.98 10.26
C VAL A 421 -25.19 -10.41 10.97
N ALA A 422 -25.99 -11.27 10.31
CA ALA A 422 -27.24 -11.74 10.87
C ALA A 422 -27.01 -12.77 11.97
N ASP A 423 -27.69 -12.62 13.11
CA ASP A 423 -27.59 -13.56 14.23
C ASP A 423 -27.99 -14.98 13.84
N GLU A 424 -28.97 -15.12 12.92
CA GLU A 424 -29.40 -16.41 12.39
C GLU A 424 -28.31 -17.11 11.57
N GLN A 425 -27.49 -16.34 10.85
CA GLN A 425 -26.37 -16.86 10.07
C GLN A 425 -25.28 -17.39 11.00
N LEU A 426 -24.92 -16.64 12.04
CA LEU A 426 -23.97 -17.08 13.06
C LEU A 426 -24.51 -18.30 13.82
N PHE A 427 -25.76 -18.26 14.24
CA PHE A 427 -26.41 -19.38 14.93
C PHE A 427 -26.37 -20.66 14.08
N TYR A 428 -26.66 -20.57 12.78
CA TYR A 428 -26.59 -21.71 11.88
C TYR A 428 -25.17 -22.30 11.83
N LEU A 429 -24.13 -21.48 11.69
CA LEU A 429 -22.75 -21.94 11.66
C LEU A 429 -22.31 -22.53 13.00
N MET A 430 -22.66 -21.89 14.10
CA MET A 430 -22.37 -22.38 15.46
C MET A 430 -23.08 -23.70 15.76
N SER A 431 -24.31 -23.89 15.26
CA SER A 431 -25.06 -25.17 15.40
C SER A 431 -24.38 -26.32 14.65
N ARG A 432 -23.47 -26.03 13.73
CA ARG A 432 -22.62 -27.01 13.03
C ARG A 432 -21.29 -27.28 13.72
N GLY A 433 -21.08 -26.72 14.93
CA GLY A 433 -19.90 -26.99 15.76
C GLY A 433 -18.77 -25.98 15.67
N LEU A 434 -19.00 -24.83 14.99
CA LEU A 434 -18.03 -23.75 14.96
C LEU A 434 -18.14 -22.89 16.23
N SER A 435 -17.04 -22.33 16.71
CA SER A 435 -17.07 -21.25 17.70
C SER A 435 -17.66 -19.98 17.05
N GLU A 436 -18.10 -19.03 17.86
CA GLU A 436 -18.59 -17.75 17.36
C GLU A 436 -17.52 -17.03 16.50
N GLU A 437 -16.27 -17.01 16.94
CA GLU A 437 -15.14 -16.43 16.22
C GLU A 437 -14.90 -17.13 14.88
N GLN A 438 -14.93 -18.45 14.85
CA GLN A 438 -14.79 -19.21 13.59
C GLN A 438 -15.97 -18.94 12.63
N ALA A 439 -17.18 -18.88 13.16
CA ALA A 439 -18.37 -18.55 12.34
C ALA A 439 -18.27 -17.15 11.76
N MET A 440 -17.87 -16.16 12.56
CA MET A 440 -17.66 -14.80 12.14
C MET A 440 -16.54 -14.71 11.07
N GLY A 441 -15.40 -15.37 11.32
CA GLY A 441 -14.29 -15.45 10.36
C GLY A 441 -14.71 -16.02 9.01
N MET A 442 -15.56 -17.05 8.99
CA MET A 442 -16.12 -17.60 7.74
C MET A 442 -17.00 -16.59 6.98
N VAL A 443 -17.83 -15.84 7.70
CA VAL A 443 -18.67 -14.79 7.07
C VAL A 443 -17.80 -13.70 6.47
N VAL A 444 -16.81 -13.23 7.20
CA VAL A 444 -15.87 -12.21 6.73
C VAL A 444 -15.06 -12.69 5.53
N ASN A 445 -14.50 -13.90 5.59
CA ASN A 445 -13.74 -14.46 4.48
C ASN A 445 -14.61 -14.60 3.22
N GLY A 446 -15.85 -15.04 3.36
CA GLY A 446 -16.81 -15.08 2.24
C GLY A 446 -17.13 -13.69 1.66
N PHE A 447 -17.19 -12.67 2.51
CA PHE A 447 -17.43 -11.29 2.08
C PHE A 447 -16.27 -10.71 1.27
N ILE A 448 -15.02 -11.01 1.62
CA ILE A 448 -13.82 -10.51 0.94
C ILE A 448 -13.32 -11.44 -0.18
N GLU A 449 -13.86 -12.64 -0.32
CA GLU A 449 -13.43 -13.65 -1.31
C GLU A 449 -13.25 -13.10 -2.74
N PRO A 450 -14.15 -12.23 -3.27
CA PRO A 450 -13.97 -11.66 -4.61
C PRO A 450 -12.65 -10.90 -4.79
N VAL A 451 -12.12 -10.32 -3.71
CA VAL A 451 -10.83 -9.61 -3.70
C VAL A 451 -9.68 -10.58 -3.56
N THR A 452 -9.76 -11.50 -2.60
CA THR A 452 -8.66 -12.44 -2.33
C THR A 452 -8.37 -13.37 -3.52
N LYS A 453 -9.38 -13.66 -4.34
CA LYS A 453 -9.21 -14.44 -5.58
C LYS A 453 -8.38 -13.74 -6.67
N THR A 454 -8.21 -12.44 -6.60
CA THR A 454 -7.38 -11.67 -7.56
C THR A 454 -5.93 -11.57 -7.14
N LEU A 455 -5.64 -11.89 -5.86
CA LEU A 455 -4.29 -11.87 -5.33
C LEU A 455 -3.53 -13.15 -5.75
N PRO A 456 -2.21 -13.07 -5.93
CA PRO A 456 -1.36 -14.28 -5.94
C PRO A 456 -1.62 -15.10 -4.68
N MET A 457 -1.54 -16.43 -4.81
CA MET A 457 -2.02 -17.37 -3.75
C MET A 457 -1.36 -17.11 -2.39
N GLU A 458 -0.08 -16.79 -2.35
CA GLU A 458 0.68 -16.50 -1.15
C GLU A 458 0.11 -15.28 -0.40
N TYR A 459 -0.23 -14.22 -1.14
CA TYR A 459 -0.82 -13.00 -0.61
C TYR A 459 -2.27 -13.19 -0.19
N ALA A 460 -3.03 -14.01 -0.91
CA ALA A 460 -4.40 -14.36 -0.54
C ALA A 460 -4.44 -15.11 0.80
N VAL A 461 -3.50 -16.02 1.02
CA VAL A 461 -3.36 -16.77 2.29
C VAL A 461 -2.93 -15.84 3.41
N GLU A 462 -1.92 -14.99 3.20
CA GLU A 462 -1.47 -14.01 4.18
C GLU A 462 -2.58 -13.04 4.56
N TRP A 463 -3.29 -12.50 3.57
CA TRP A 463 -4.42 -11.60 3.77
C TRP A 463 -5.53 -12.24 4.62
N SER A 464 -5.94 -13.45 4.27
CA SER A 464 -6.96 -14.18 5.04
C SER A 464 -6.53 -14.41 6.48
N ARG A 465 -5.25 -14.77 6.68
CA ARG A 465 -4.67 -14.94 8.01
C ARG A 465 -4.63 -13.64 8.81
N LEU A 466 -4.27 -12.53 8.20
CA LEU A 466 -4.26 -11.22 8.87
C LEU A 466 -5.67 -10.83 9.32
N ILE A 467 -6.69 -11.05 8.50
CA ILE A 467 -8.08 -10.82 8.87
C ILE A 467 -8.50 -11.72 10.04
N GLU A 468 -8.16 -13.00 10.01
CA GLU A 468 -8.45 -13.95 11.12
C GLU A 468 -7.80 -13.48 12.43
N LEU A 469 -6.53 -13.07 12.40
CA LEU A 469 -5.84 -12.54 13.57
C LEU A 469 -6.48 -11.26 14.12
N GLN A 470 -6.95 -10.38 13.26
CA GLN A 470 -7.72 -9.18 13.67
C GLN A 470 -9.07 -9.58 14.30
N MET A 471 -9.70 -10.63 13.79
CA MET A 471 -10.95 -11.14 14.33
C MET A 471 -10.79 -11.74 15.73
N GLU A 472 -9.66 -12.40 16.00
CA GLU A 472 -9.33 -12.97 17.31
C GLU A 472 -8.88 -11.93 18.34
N GLY A 473 -8.69 -10.67 17.94
CA GLY A 473 -8.17 -9.61 18.83
C GLY A 473 -6.70 -9.80 19.22
N SER A 474 -5.96 -10.62 18.47
CA SER A 474 -4.56 -10.98 18.78
C SER A 474 -3.54 -9.95 18.29
N ILE A 475 -3.97 -8.94 17.54
CA ILE A 475 -3.13 -7.88 16.99
C ILE A 475 -3.66 -6.53 17.51
N GLY A 476 -3.00 -6.02 18.52
CA GLY A 476 -3.25 -4.72 19.13
C GLY A 476 -1.95 -3.93 19.22
#